data_9e57ece21e9e13c3dfe74a18af0080f4
#
_entry.id   9e57ece21e9e13c3dfe74a18af0080f4
#
_cell.length_a   1.000
_cell.length_b   1.000
_cell.length_c   1.000
_cell.angle_alpha   90.00
_cell.angle_beta   90.00
_cell.angle_gamma   90.00
#
_symmetry.space_group_name_H-M   'P 1'
#
loop_
_entity.id
_entity.type
_entity.pdbx_description
1 polymer ?
#
loop_
_entity_poly.entity_id
_entity_poly.type
_entity_poly.pdbx_seq_one_letter_code
_entity_poly.pdbx_strand_id
1 'polypeptide(L)'
;MLGTYYYHEILRKTIISFGTIFNDIHIRHRDGAGKESSDMRVPLAYGPMQKFLARLEQQPDLNRAVQITLPRMSFETTNIAYDATRKGGITQTFKATDGNKLRKVFMPVPYNIGFELNILVKLNDDALQICLLYTSPSPRDS
;
A
#
# COMPACT_ATOMS: atom_id res chain seq x y z
N MET A 1 -29.16 7.15 -17.85
CA MET A 1 -29.08 5.73 -17.50
C MET A 1 -28.44 5.57 -16.12
N LEU A 2 -29.20 5.79 -15.10
CA LEU A 2 -28.78 5.73 -13.71
C LEU A 2 -29.29 4.44 -13.04
N GLY A 3 -29.06 3.30 -13.60
CA GLY A 3 -29.63 2.08 -13.02
C GLY A 3 -28.84 0.80 -13.22
N THR A 4 -27.74 0.85 -13.95
CA THR A 4 -26.93 -0.34 -14.17
C THR A 4 -25.73 -0.32 -13.23
N TYR A 5 -25.62 -1.34 -12.39
CA TYR A 5 -24.51 -1.50 -11.46
C TYR A 5 -23.24 -1.95 -12.19
N TYR A 6 -22.19 -1.08 -12.20
CA TYR A 6 -20.90 -1.34 -12.86
C TYR A 6 -19.73 -1.39 -11.88
N TYR A 7 -19.98 -1.57 -10.59
CA TYR A 7 -18.92 -1.60 -9.61
C TYR A 7 -18.20 -2.95 -9.60
N HIS A 8 -16.97 -2.99 -10.10
CA HIS A 8 -16.13 -4.19 -10.17
C HIS A 8 -15.05 -4.25 -9.09
N GLU A 9 -15.14 -3.41 -8.06
CA GLU A 9 -14.18 -3.32 -6.93
C GLU A 9 -12.73 -3.06 -7.34
N ILE A 10 -12.50 -2.44 -8.50
CA ILE A 10 -11.14 -2.22 -9.04
C ILE A 10 -10.30 -1.40 -8.07
N LEU A 11 -10.83 -0.29 -7.54
CA LEU A 11 -10.13 0.56 -6.58
C LEU A 11 -9.78 -0.20 -5.30
N ARG A 12 -10.71 -0.99 -4.79
CA ARG A 12 -10.47 -1.83 -3.61
C ARG A 12 -9.35 -2.83 -3.86
N LYS A 13 -9.38 -3.51 -4.99
CA LYS A 13 -8.33 -4.46 -5.38
C LYS A 13 -6.97 -3.78 -5.53
N THR A 14 -6.93 -2.57 -6.10
CA THR A 14 -5.71 -1.78 -6.25
C THR A 14 -5.12 -1.39 -4.89
N ILE A 15 -5.96 -0.95 -3.94
CA ILE A 15 -5.53 -0.63 -2.58
C ILE A 15 -4.97 -1.87 -1.88
N ILE A 16 -5.64 -3.01 -2.00
CA ILE A 16 -5.16 -4.29 -1.43
C ILE A 16 -3.83 -4.71 -2.06
N SER A 17 -3.70 -4.61 -3.39
CA SER A 17 -2.45 -4.94 -4.09
C SER A 17 -1.30 -4.06 -3.64
N PHE A 18 -1.52 -2.75 -3.48
CA PHE A 18 -0.51 -1.85 -2.95
C PHE A 18 -0.10 -2.24 -1.53
N GLY A 19 -1.06 -2.49 -0.64
CA GLY A 19 -0.78 -2.94 0.72
C GLY A 19 -0.01 -4.27 0.78
N THR A 20 -0.25 -5.17 -0.16
CA THR A 20 0.45 -6.47 -0.21
C THR A 20 1.94 -6.31 -0.49
N ILE A 21 2.35 -5.29 -1.27
CA ILE A 21 3.76 -5.03 -1.57
C ILE A 21 4.56 -4.72 -0.29
N PHE A 22 3.95 -4.03 0.68
CA PHE A 22 4.64 -3.56 1.88
C PHE A 22 4.27 -4.33 3.16
N ASN A 23 3.50 -5.41 3.04
CA ASN A 23 2.92 -6.09 4.20
C ASN A 23 3.90 -7.00 4.97
N ASP A 24 5.08 -7.28 4.44
CA ASP A 24 6.04 -8.23 5.03
C ASP A 24 7.42 -7.63 5.24
N ILE A 25 7.46 -6.40 5.74
CA ILE A 25 8.70 -5.73 6.07
C ILE A 25 9.10 -6.07 7.50
N HIS A 26 10.31 -6.58 7.65
CA HIS A 26 10.94 -6.91 8.92
C HIS A 26 12.14 -6.00 9.19
N ILE A 27 12.29 -5.54 10.41
CA ILE A 27 13.48 -4.82 10.87
C ILE A 27 14.22 -5.68 11.90
N ARG A 28 15.54 -5.54 11.88
CA ARG A 28 16.42 -6.30 12.77
C ARG A 28 17.30 -5.38 13.57
N HIS A 29 17.32 -5.59 14.87
CA HIS A 29 18.25 -4.93 15.75
C HIS A 29 19.44 -5.84 16.02
N ARG A 30 20.64 -5.25 16.07
CA ARG A 30 21.88 -5.94 16.42
C ARG A 30 22.41 -5.40 17.74
N ASP A 31 22.88 -6.29 18.58
CA ASP A 31 23.57 -5.93 19.81
C ASP A 31 25.00 -5.43 19.47
N GLY A 32 25.65 -4.72 20.41
CA GLY A 32 27.00 -4.18 20.22
C GLY A 32 28.08 -5.22 19.86
N ALA A 33 27.79 -6.51 20.04
CA ALA A 33 28.59 -7.65 19.60
C ALA A 33 28.30 -8.11 18.16
N GLY A 34 27.39 -7.42 17.41
CA GLY A 34 27.01 -7.78 16.04
C GLY A 34 26.02 -8.94 15.93
N LYS A 35 25.58 -9.50 17.05
CA LYS A 35 24.56 -10.58 17.07
C LYS A 35 23.16 -10.01 16.94
N GLU A 36 22.31 -10.65 16.13
CA GLU A 36 20.91 -10.28 16.00
C GLU A 36 20.21 -10.42 17.35
N SER A 37 19.68 -9.30 17.85
CA SER A 37 18.99 -9.21 19.15
C SER A 37 17.49 -9.38 19.01
N SER A 38 16.89 -8.82 17.97
CA SER A 38 15.45 -8.94 17.71
C SER A 38 15.13 -8.83 16.22
N ASP A 39 14.15 -9.60 15.78
CA ASP A 39 13.49 -9.50 14.47
C ASP A 39 12.04 -9.08 14.71
N MET A 40 11.61 -7.98 14.11
CA MET A 40 10.29 -7.42 14.33
C MET A 40 9.62 -7.12 13.00
N ARG A 41 8.46 -7.70 12.78
CA ARG A 41 7.60 -7.35 11.66
C ARG A 41 6.93 -6.00 11.86
N VAL A 42 7.01 -5.13 10.85
CA VAL A 42 6.39 -3.80 10.86
C VAL A 42 4.94 -3.91 10.39
N PRO A 43 3.94 -3.65 11.27
CA PRO A 43 2.55 -3.72 10.88
C PRO A 43 2.18 -2.59 9.91
N LEU A 44 1.42 -2.93 8.87
CA LEU A 44 0.89 -2.01 7.89
C LEU A 44 -0.62 -1.85 8.06
N ALA A 45 -1.13 -0.62 7.98
CA ALA A 45 -2.56 -0.35 8.03
C ALA A 45 -2.99 0.69 6.99
N TYR A 46 -4.20 0.51 6.42
CA TYR A 46 -4.80 1.51 5.55
C TYR A 46 -5.48 2.61 6.37
N GLY A 47 -5.07 3.84 6.14
CA GLY A 47 -5.65 5.02 6.77
C GLY A 47 -4.67 6.18 6.88
N PRO A 48 -5.18 7.41 7.07
CA PRO A 48 -4.36 8.61 7.18
C PRO A 48 -3.46 8.57 8.40
N MET A 49 -2.25 9.09 8.26
CA MET A 49 -1.25 9.19 9.34
C MET A 49 -1.82 9.87 10.58
N GLN A 50 -2.60 10.91 10.41
CA GLN A 50 -3.22 11.70 11.49
C GLN A 50 -4.08 10.85 12.43
N LYS A 51 -4.76 9.83 11.90
CA LYS A 51 -5.55 8.90 12.72
C LYS A 51 -4.68 8.11 13.70
N PHE A 52 -3.48 7.76 13.30
CA PHE A 52 -2.53 7.04 14.15
C PHE A 52 -1.83 7.97 15.14
N LEU A 53 -1.49 9.18 14.73
CA LEU A 53 -0.95 10.21 15.60
C LEU A 53 -1.94 10.61 16.71
N ALA A 54 -3.21 10.84 16.35
CA ALA A 54 -4.25 11.15 17.33
C ALA A 54 -4.41 10.02 18.36
N ARG A 55 -4.24 8.75 17.99
CA ARG A 55 -4.26 7.63 18.94
C ARG A 55 -3.04 7.61 19.85
N LEU A 56 -1.87 8.05 19.38
CA LEU A 56 -0.68 8.18 20.21
C LEU A 56 -0.82 9.30 21.25
N GLU A 57 -1.48 10.41 20.85
CA GLU A 57 -1.70 11.58 21.72
C GLU A 57 -2.83 11.36 22.73
N GLN A 58 -3.85 10.59 22.37
CA GLN A 58 -5.02 10.31 23.21
C GLN A 58 -4.77 9.27 24.31
N GLN A 59 -3.55 8.90 24.56
CA GLN A 59 -3.23 7.98 25.65
C GLN A 59 -3.28 8.65 27.02
N PRO A 60 -4.28 8.41 27.82
CA PRO A 60 -4.09 8.56 29.23
C PRO A 60 -4.59 7.41 30.10
N ASP A 61 -5.13 6.35 29.58
CA ASP A 61 -5.58 5.27 30.45
C ASP A 61 -4.54 4.16 30.55
N LEU A 62 -3.75 4.23 31.61
CA LEU A 62 -2.76 3.23 32.03
C LEU A 62 -3.34 1.81 32.21
N ASN A 63 -4.66 1.68 32.20
CA ASN A 63 -5.36 0.40 32.39
C ASN A 63 -5.85 -0.26 31.10
N ARG A 64 -5.76 0.41 29.95
CA ARG A 64 -6.05 -0.20 28.65
C ARG A 64 -4.82 -0.10 27.77
N ALA A 65 -4.05 -1.17 27.75
CA ALA A 65 -2.90 -1.35 26.87
C ALA A 65 -3.33 -1.50 25.39
N VAL A 66 -3.95 -0.46 24.82
CA VAL A 66 -3.97 -0.28 23.36
C VAL A 66 -2.68 0.46 23.00
N GLN A 67 -1.57 -0.20 23.27
CA GLN A 67 -0.28 0.28 22.80
C GLN A 67 -0.26 0.23 21.29
N ILE A 68 -0.20 1.40 20.68
CA ILE A 68 0.25 1.49 19.30
C ILE A 68 1.74 1.18 19.35
N THR A 69 2.09 -0.05 18.99
CA THR A 69 3.48 -0.44 18.88
C THR A 69 4.12 0.29 17.71
N LEU A 70 5.23 0.97 17.95
CA LEU A 70 6.13 1.48 16.94
C LEU A 70 7.32 0.49 16.80
N PRO A 71 7.83 0.27 15.62
CA PRO A 71 7.54 0.90 14.32
C PRO A 71 6.21 0.45 13.69
N ARG A 72 5.63 1.32 12.87
CA ARG A 72 4.37 1.06 12.17
C ARG A 72 4.34 1.80 10.84
N MET A 73 3.67 1.23 9.85
CA MET A 73 3.40 1.88 8.58
C MET A 73 1.90 2.13 8.40
N SER A 74 1.57 3.21 7.74
CA SER A 74 0.22 3.49 7.26
C SER A 74 0.28 3.96 5.81
N PHE A 75 -0.76 3.67 5.04
CA PHE A 75 -0.88 4.19 3.70
C PHE A 75 -2.30 4.64 3.40
N GLU A 76 -2.42 5.61 2.51
CA GLU A 76 -3.70 6.11 2.04
C GLU A 76 -3.67 6.47 0.56
N THR A 77 -4.83 6.54 -0.05
CA THR A 77 -4.98 7.04 -1.42
C THR A 77 -5.09 8.55 -1.37
N THR A 78 -4.18 9.24 -2.06
CA THR A 78 -4.12 10.71 -2.07
C THR A 78 -4.92 11.33 -3.21
N ASN A 79 -4.81 10.75 -4.41
CA ASN A 79 -5.53 11.25 -5.57
C ASN A 79 -5.87 10.15 -6.57
N ILE A 80 -6.85 10.44 -7.43
CA ILE A 80 -7.19 9.63 -8.60
C ILE A 80 -7.31 10.62 -9.76
N ALA A 81 -6.42 10.51 -10.73
CA ALA A 81 -6.37 11.40 -11.89
C ALA A 81 -6.55 10.63 -13.19
N TYR A 82 -7.40 11.13 -14.07
CA TYR A 82 -7.55 10.60 -15.42
C TYR A 82 -6.32 10.90 -16.27
N ASP A 83 -5.83 9.89 -16.98
CA ASP A 83 -4.68 10.04 -17.87
C ASP A 83 -5.11 10.12 -19.34
N ALA A 84 -5.25 11.35 -19.83
CA ALA A 84 -5.63 11.60 -21.21
C ALA A 84 -4.56 11.16 -22.24
N THR A 85 -3.30 11.07 -21.84
CA THR A 85 -2.19 10.72 -22.75
C THR A 85 -2.17 9.26 -23.13
N ARG A 86 -2.61 8.39 -22.22
CA ARG A 86 -2.70 6.94 -22.43
C ARG A 86 -4.07 6.46 -22.88
N LYS A 87 -5.00 7.38 -23.15
CA LYS A 87 -6.34 7.04 -23.65
C LYS A 87 -6.26 6.38 -25.01
N GLY A 88 -6.79 5.17 -25.12
CA GLY A 88 -7.04 4.52 -26.41
C GLY A 88 -8.18 5.18 -27.19
N GLY A 89 -8.18 5.03 -28.52
CA GLY A 89 -9.27 5.53 -29.37
C GLY A 89 -10.61 4.88 -28.99
N ILE A 90 -11.71 5.64 -29.09
CA ILE A 90 -13.07 5.18 -28.76
C ILE A 90 -13.49 3.97 -29.62
N THR A 91 -12.93 3.87 -30.82
CA THR A 91 -13.20 2.77 -31.79
C THR A 91 -12.40 1.51 -31.48
N GLN A 92 -11.38 1.59 -30.65
CA GLN A 92 -10.56 0.42 -30.30
C GLN A 92 -11.31 -0.49 -29.32
N THR A 93 -11.34 -1.76 -29.65
CA THR A 93 -11.98 -2.80 -28.83
C THR A 93 -11.09 -4.02 -28.78
N PHE A 94 -11.05 -4.66 -27.63
CA PHE A 94 -10.44 -5.98 -27.48
C PHE A 94 -11.44 -7.08 -27.79
N LYS A 95 -10.94 -8.10 -28.46
CA LYS A 95 -11.66 -9.36 -28.61
C LYS A 95 -11.16 -10.31 -27.51
N ALA A 96 -12.00 -10.60 -26.53
CA ALA A 96 -11.70 -11.58 -25.49
C ALA A 96 -12.45 -12.88 -25.79
N THR A 97 -11.75 -14.00 -25.71
CA THR A 97 -12.35 -15.33 -25.87
C THR A 97 -12.70 -15.86 -24.48
N ASP A 98 -13.97 -16.17 -24.27
CA ASP A 98 -14.48 -16.79 -23.07
C ASP A 98 -15.08 -18.17 -23.48
N GLY A 99 -14.23 -19.20 -23.41
CA GLY A 99 -14.56 -20.51 -23.99
C GLY A 99 -14.80 -20.41 -25.50
N ASN A 100 -15.96 -20.85 -25.99
CA ASN A 100 -16.35 -20.81 -27.40
C ASN A 100 -17.02 -19.50 -27.83
N LYS A 101 -17.09 -18.48 -26.94
CA LYS A 101 -17.78 -17.21 -27.23
C LYS A 101 -16.78 -16.08 -27.36
N LEU A 102 -16.85 -15.36 -28.47
CA LEU A 102 -16.09 -14.13 -28.69
C LEU A 102 -16.84 -12.97 -28.04
N ARG A 103 -16.22 -12.32 -27.05
CA ARG A 103 -16.76 -11.10 -26.42
C ARG A 103 -15.98 -9.88 -26.89
N LYS A 104 -16.70 -8.85 -27.26
CA LYS A 104 -16.15 -7.54 -27.57
C LYS A 104 -16.09 -6.73 -26.29
N VAL A 105 -14.88 -6.32 -25.89
CA VAL A 105 -14.65 -5.52 -24.68
C VAL A 105 -14.10 -4.15 -25.10
N PHE A 106 -14.66 -3.09 -24.56
CA PHE A 106 -14.15 -1.73 -24.77
C PHE A 106 -12.78 -1.54 -24.11
N MET A 107 -11.98 -0.63 -24.68
CA MET A 107 -10.69 -0.27 -24.10
C MET A 107 -10.87 0.28 -22.67
N PRO A 108 -10.05 -0.17 -21.72
CA PRO A 108 -10.09 0.37 -20.37
C PRO A 108 -9.67 1.84 -20.36
N VAL A 109 -10.27 2.60 -19.47
CA VAL A 109 -9.92 4.01 -19.25
C VAL A 109 -8.73 4.08 -18.28
N PRO A 110 -7.62 4.74 -18.67
CA PRO A 110 -6.44 4.84 -17.83
C PRO A 110 -6.61 5.88 -16.74
N TYR A 111 -6.27 5.51 -15.50
CA TYR A 111 -6.21 6.39 -14.34
C TYR A 111 -4.88 6.24 -13.63
N ASN A 112 -4.36 7.35 -13.13
CA ASN A 112 -3.25 7.37 -12.19
C ASN A 112 -3.81 7.46 -10.77
N ILE A 113 -3.42 6.52 -9.92
CA ILE A 113 -3.82 6.49 -8.51
C ILE A 113 -2.57 6.78 -7.67
N GLY A 114 -2.60 7.89 -6.93
CA GLY A 114 -1.54 8.26 -6.00
C GLY A 114 -1.75 7.60 -4.65
N PHE A 115 -0.69 7.04 -4.10
CA PHE A 115 -0.64 6.52 -2.74
C PHE A 115 0.43 7.26 -1.95
N GLU A 116 0.15 7.50 -0.69
CA GLU A 116 1.11 8.00 0.29
C GLU A 116 1.36 6.91 1.33
N LEU A 117 2.65 6.56 1.52
CA LEU A 117 3.10 5.61 2.53
C LEU A 117 3.80 6.37 3.65
N ASN A 118 3.28 6.25 4.86
CA ASN A 118 3.81 6.90 6.05
C ASN A 118 4.45 5.87 6.97
N ILE A 119 5.66 6.17 7.43
CA ILE A 119 6.45 5.32 8.32
C ILE A 119 6.56 6.03 9.66
N LEU A 120 6.01 5.42 10.70
CA LEU A 120 6.01 5.92 12.07
C LEU A 120 6.99 5.08 12.89
N VAL A 121 8.05 5.70 13.38
CA VAL A 121 9.11 5.04 14.15
C VAL A 121 9.47 5.82 15.40
N LYS A 122 10.07 5.15 16.36
CA LYS A 122 10.66 5.78 17.55
C LYS A 122 12.15 6.09 17.34
N LEU A 123 12.85 5.21 16.63
CA LEU A 123 14.29 5.33 16.35
C LEU A 123 14.49 5.64 14.87
N ASN A 124 15.37 6.59 14.56
CA ASN A 124 15.66 6.98 13.19
C ASN A 124 16.29 5.83 12.37
N ASP A 125 17.04 4.95 13.04
CA ASP A 125 17.66 3.79 12.41
C ASP A 125 16.62 2.81 11.85
N ASP A 126 15.50 2.61 12.55
CA ASP A 126 14.37 1.79 12.09
C ASP A 126 13.75 2.35 10.80
N ALA A 127 13.63 3.69 10.72
CA ALA A 127 13.13 4.34 9.52
C ALA A 127 14.06 4.12 8.32
N LEU A 128 15.38 4.22 8.53
CA LEU A 128 16.37 4.00 7.50
C LEU A 128 16.37 2.54 7.01
N GLN A 129 16.24 1.57 7.92
CA GLN A 129 16.12 0.16 7.55
C GLN A 129 14.88 -0.09 6.69
N ILE A 130 13.73 0.44 7.08
CA ILE A 130 12.49 0.30 6.30
C ILE A 130 12.66 0.94 4.93
N CYS A 131 13.18 2.17 4.84
CA CYS A 131 13.43 2.87 3.59
C CYS A 131 14.35 2.08 2.65
N LEU A 132 15.43 1.51 3.16
CA LEU A 132 16.35 0.71 2.36
C LEU A 132 15.71 -0.58 1.85
N LEU A 133 14.87 -1.24 2.65
CA LEU A 133 14.24 -2.50 2.26
C LEU A 133 13.33 -2.37 1.05
N TYR A 134 12.58 -1.26 0.92
CA TYR A 134 11.70 -1.09 -0.25
C TYR A 134 12.33 -0.32 -1.41
N THR A 135 13.46 0.37 -1.19
CA THR A 135 14.19 1.07 -2.26
C THR A 135 15.34 0.25 -2.83
N SER A 136 15.75 -0.81 -2.14
CA SER A 136 16.81 -1.70 -2.63
C SER A 136 16.37 -2.44 -3.90
N PRO A 137 17.24 -2.53 -4.92
CA PRO A 137 16.99 -3.40 -6.07
C PRO A 137 16.81 -4.85 -5.58
N SER A 138 15.89 -5.56 -6.21
CA SER A 138 15.67 -6.97 -5.90
C SER A 138 16.98 -7.76 -6.05
N PRO A 139 17.29 -8.75 -5.18
CA PRO A 139 18.45 -9.62 -5.34
C PRO A 139 18.50 -10.38 -6.67
N ARG A 140 17.43 -10.30 -7.47
CA ARG A 140 17.38 -10.87 -8.83
C ARG A 140 18.01 -9.97 -9.90
N ASP A 141 18.28 -8.70 -9.57
CA ASP A 141 18.79 -7.70 -10.51
C ASP A 141 20.30 -7.45 -10.35
N SER A 142 20.99 -8.29 -9.57
CA SER A 142 22.44 -8.27 -9.36
C SER A 142 23.14 -9.46 -10.01
#